data_a776837b2078e01463e5d8866a41d962
#
_entry.id   a776837b2078e01463e5d8866a41d962
#
_cell.length_a   1.000
_cell.length_b   1.000
_cell.length_c   1.000
_cell.angle_alpha   90.00
_cell.angle_beta   90.00
_cell.angle_gamma   90.00
#
_symmetry.space_group_name_H-M   'P 1'
#
loop_
_entity.id
_entity.type
_entity.pdbx_description
1 polymer ?
#
loop_
_entity_poly.entity_id
_entity_poly.type
_entity_poly.pdbx_seq_one_letter_code
_entity_poly.pdbx_strand_id
1 'polypeptide(L)'
;MKAGEAKNNETEKNILASLAAKESGVKKTISQVENIEFVPLAHNMGLNTTINIKYLTANFIVNYIREGELLNFTSIEGLDADVIEVEVKEGSNVLDNKLKEIGFPKDGIIGGVLRNKEPLIPRGDFTFEVGDRVLIVTKKEGKKSIEAMFK
;
A
#
# COMPACT_ATOMS: atom_id res chain seq x y z
N MET A 1 -34.95 -11.77 -20.62
CA MET A 1 -33.55 -11.43 -20.83
C MET A 1 -33.45 -9.91 -20.78
N LYS A 2 -33.06 -9.32 -19.63
CA LYS A 2 -32.84 -7.88 -19.51
C LYS A 2 -31.44 -7.60 -20.01
N ALA A 3 -31.33 -6.82 -21.08
CA ALA A 3 -30.07 -6.27 -21.54
C ALA A 3 -29.49 -5.43 -20.42
N GLY A 4 -28.35 -5.84 -19.85
CA GLY A 4 -27.58 -5.01 -18.97
C GLY A 4 -27.07 -3.82 -19.78
N GLU A 5 -27.45 -2.61 -19.39
CA GLU A 5 -26.88 -1.39 -19.95
C GLU A 5 -25.36 -1.44 -19.74
N ALA A 6 -24.61 -1.48 -20.84
CA ALA A 6 -23.17 -1.30 -20.83
C ALA A 6 -22.84 0.17 -20.48
N LYS A 7 -22.98 0.50 -19.21
CA LYS A 7 -22.40 1.70 -18.61
C LYS A 7 -20.97 1.36 -18.22
N ASN A 8 -20.05 1.81 -19.03
CA ASN A 8 -18.60 1.96 -18.93
C ASN A 8 -17.79 1.11 -19.92
N ASN A 9 -17.88 1.50 -21.15
CA ASN A 9 -16.96 1.09 -22.23
C ASN A 9 -15.51 1.58 -22.04
N GLU A 10 -15.20 2.25 -20.94
CA GLU A 10 -13.87 2.86 -20.73
C GLU A 10 -12.87 1.83 -20.17
N THR A 11 -13.30 0.95 -19.26
CA THR A 11 -12.45 -0.08 -18.67
C THR A 11 -11.93 -1.05 -19.71
N GLU A 12 -12.84 -1.62 -20.53
CA GLU A 12 -12.49 -2.57 -21.57
C GLU A 12 -11.61 -1.92 -22.64
N LYS A 13 -11.91 -0.69 -23.06
CA LYS A 13 -11.11 0.07 -24.02
C LYS A 13 -9.69 0.33 -23.47
N ASN A 14 -9.59 0.72 -22.21
CA ASN A 14 -8.31 0.99 -21.58
C ASN A 14 -7.45 -0.29 -21.46
N ILE A 15 -8.07 -1.42 -21.11
CA ILE A 15 -7.41 -2.73 -21.07
C ILE A 15 -6.91 -3.09 -22.47
N LEU A 16 -7.76 -3.04 -23.50
CA LEU A 16 -7.39 -3.37 -24.86
C LEU A 16 -6.30 -2.46 -25.43
N ALA A 17 -6.40 -1.14 -25.17
CA ALA A 17 -5.37 -0.20 -25.60
C ALA A 17 -4.02 -0.45 -24.92
N SER A 18 -4.04 -0.79 -23.64
CA SER A 18 -2.82 -1.12 -22.89
C SER A 18 -2.18 -2.43 -23.37
N LEU A 19 -2.99 -3.43 -23.74
CA LEU A 19 -2.51 -4.69 -24.34
C LEU A 19 -1.91 -4.44 -25.73
N ALA A 20 -2.57 -3.66 -26.58
CA ALA A 20 -2.06 -3.31 -27.90
C ALA A 20 -0.73 -2.54 -27.80
N ALA A 21 -0.61 -1.61 -26.86
CA ALA A 21 0.64 -0.91 -26.61
C ALA A 21 1.76 -1.87 -26.17
N LYS A 22 1.44 -2.83 -25.30
CA LYS A 22 2.40 -3.86 -24.86
C LYS A 22 2.85 -4.75 -26.00
N GLU A 23 1.92 -5.23 -26.83
CA GLU A 23 2.24 -5.99 -28.06
C GLU A 23 3.12 -5.19 -29.03
N SER A 24 2.96 -3.89 -29.07
CA SER A 24 3.79 -2.97 -29.87
C SER A 24 5.18 -2.70 -29.25
N GLY A 25 5.55 -3.37 -28.15
CA GLY A 25 6.87 -3.28 -27.53
C GLY A 25 7.00 -2.18 -26.44
N VAL A 26 5.89 -1.56 -26.00
CA VAL A 26 5.94 -0.62 -24.88
C VAL A 26 6.24 -1.38 -23.58
N LYS A 27 7.36 -1.01 -22.93
CA LYS A 27 7.88 -1.73 -21.76
C LYS A 27 7.00 -1.62 -20.50
N LYS A 28 6.29 -0.50 -20.35
CA LYS A 28 5.44 -0.25 -19.17
C LYS A 28 4.15 0.43 -19.60
N THR A 29 3.03 -0.20 -19.27
CA THR A 29 1.70 0.36 -19.49
C THR A 29 1.00 0.50 -18.15
N ILE A 30 0.16 1.53 -18.03
CA ILE A 30 -0.70 1.77 -16.88
C ILE A 30 -2.13 1.87 -17.42
N SER A 31 -3.02 1.00 -16.96
CA SER A 31 -4.41 0.97 -17.39
C SER A 31 -5.35 1.47 -16.29
N GLN A 32 -6.20 2.44 -16.63
CA GLN A 32 -7.28 2.84 -15.74
C GLN A 32 -8.42 1.83 -15.82
N VAL A 33 -8.78 1.24 -14.68
CA VAL A 33 -9.84 0.24 -14.55
C VAL A 33 -10.85 0.72 -13.51
N GLU A 34 -12.02 1.18 -13.96
CA GLU A 34 -13.04 1.70 -13.07
C GLU A 34 -13.80 0.60 -12.33
N ASN A 35 -14.09 -0.51 -13.00
CA ASN A 35 -14.72 -1.67 -12.36
C ASN A 35 -13.63 -2.62 -11.83
N ILE A 36 -13.57 -2.75 -10.49
CA ILE A 36 -12.57 -3.56 -9.79
C ILE A 36 -12.61 -5.04 -10.17
N GLU A 37 -13.76 -5.54 -10.62
CA GLU A 37 -13.92 -6.93 -11.07
C GLU A 37 -13.07 -7.27 -12.29
N PHE A 38 -12.69 -6.25 -13.09
CA PHE A 38 -11.81 -6.42 -14.24
C PHE A 38 -10.32 -6.42 -13.89
N VAL A 39 -9.94 -6.07 -12.67
CA VAL A 39 -8.52 -6.02 -12.27
C VAL A 39 -7.87 -7.40 -12.34
N PRO A 40 -8.44 -8.49 -11.79
CA PRO A 40 -7.87 -9.82 -11.93
C PRO A 40 -7.77 -10.27 -13.40
N LEU A 41 -8.78 -9.93 -14.20
CA LEU A 41 -8.77 -10.24 -15.64
C LEU A 41 -7.61 -9.52 -16.35
N ALA A 42 -7.45 -8.23 -16.10
CA ALA A 42 -6.37 -7.43 -16.67
C ALA A 42 -4.98 -7.98 -16.29
N HIS A 43 -4.79 -8.40 -15.04
CA HIS A 43 -3.56 -9.05 -14.58
C HIS A 43 -3.32 -10.38 -15.27
N ASN A 44 -4.33 -11.23 -15.42
CA ASN A 44 -4.23 -12.51 -16.13
C ASN A 44 -3.87 -12.33 -17.61
N MET A 45 -4.29 -11.21 -18.21
CA MET A 45 -3.90 -10.81 -19.56
C MET A 45 -2.50 -10.18 -19.65
N GLY A 46 -1.81 -10.07 -18.51
CA GLY A 46 -0.43 -9.59 -18.42
C GLY A 46 -0.27 -8.09 -18.21
N LEU A 47 -1.33 -7.35 -17.86
CA LEU A 47 -1.22 -5.95 -17.43
C LEU A 47 -0.86 -5.91 -15.95
N ASN A 48 0.40 -5.60 -15.66
CA ASN A 48 0.93 -5.62 -14.27
C ASN A 48 0.62 -4.33 -13.49
N THR A 49 0.11 -3.30 -14.15
CA THR A 49 -0.20 -2.01 -13.50
C THR A 49 -1.58 -1.54 -13.93
N THR A 50 -2.51 -1.60 -12.98
CA THR A 50 -3.87 -1.06 -13.13
C THR A 50 -4.10 0.04 -12.08
N ILE A 51 -4.90 1.05 -12.42
CA ILE A 51 -5.27 2.13 -11.51
C ILE A 51 -6.79 2.25 -11.46
N ASN A 52 -7.34 2.23 -10.25
CA ASN A 52 -8.73 2.58 -10.00
C ASN A 52 -8.80 3.93 -9.26
N ILE A 53 -9.25 4.97 -9.98
CA ILE A 53 -9.27 6.34 -9.43
C ILE A 53 -10.20 6.45 -8.22
N LYS A 54 -11.35 5.80 -8.24
CA LYS A 54 -12.32 5.84 -7.11
C LYS A 54 -11.68 5.27 -5.85
N TYR A 55 -10.97 4.15 -5.99
CA TYR A 55 -10.28 3.50 -4.87
C TYR A 55 -9.11 4.33 -4.36
N LEU A 56 -8.30 4.89 -5.26
CA LEU A 56 -7.21 5.81 -4.89
C LEU A 56 -7.73 7.05 -4.17
N THR A 57 -8.81 7.66 -4.68
CA THR A 57 -9.41 8.83 -4.06
C THR A 57 -10.00 8.51 -2.69
N ALA A 58 -10.70 7.38 -2.54
CA ALA A 58 -11.23 6.93 -1.26
C ALA A 58 -10.10 6.72 -0.22
N ASN A 59 -9.01 6.06 -0.63
CA ASN A 59 -7.84 5.87 0.23
C ASN A 59 -7.20 7.21 0.61
N PHE A 60 -7.07 8.14 -0.34
CA PHE A 60 -6.54 9.47 -0.07
C PHE A 60 -7.40 10.22 0.95
N ILE A 61 -8.73 10.20 0.80
CA ILE A 61 -9.67 10.85 1.73
C ILE A 61 -9.56 10.21 3.13
N VAL A 62 -9.54 8.87 3.20
CA VAL A 62 -9.42 8.15 4.48
C VAL A 62 -8.09 8.50 5.18
N ASN A 63 -6.99 8.56 4.42
CA ASN A 63 -5.69 8.94 4.96
C ASN A 63 -5.66 10.41 5.41
N TYR A 64 -6.30 11.30 4.66
CA TYR A 64 -6.41 12.72 5.01
C TYR A 64 -7.23 12.96 6.30
N ILE A 65 -8.36 12.22 6.47
CA ILE A 65 -9.22 12.33 7.66
C ILE A 65 -8.52 11.75 8.91
N ARG A 66 -7.66 10.75 8.75
CA ARG A 66 -6.94 10.11 9.85
C ARG A 66 -5.79 10.92 10.42
N GLU A 67 -5.72 12.21 10.14
CA GLU A 67 -4.74 13.17 10.62
C GLU A 67 -3.49 12.56 11.31
N GLY A 68 -2.43 12.37 10.52
CA GLY A 68 -1.07 12.38 11.05
C GLY A 68 -0.48 11.05 11.55
N GLU A 69 -1.17 9.92 11.50
CA GLU A 69 -0.65 8.66 12.05
C GLU A 69 -0.15 7.68 10.98
N LEU A 70 -0.77 7.68 9.80
CA LEU A 70 -0.36 6.86 8.67
C LEU A 70 0.01 7.76 7.50
N LEU A 71 1.25 7.71 7.05
CA LEU A 71 1.68 8.44 5.86
C LEU A 71 1.14 7.80 4.59
N ASN A 72 1.14 6.47 4.52
CA ASN A 72 0.62 5.71 3.39
C ASN A 72 0.02 4.37 3.85
N PHE A 73 -0.97 3.91 3.08
CA PHE A 73 -1.60 2.62 3.26
C PHE A 73 -1.87 1.98 1.90
N THR A 74 -1.47 0.73 1.74
CA THR A 74 -1.75 -0.06 0.54
C THR A 74 -2.03 -1.51 0.94
N SER A 75 -3.19 -2.04 0.54
CA SER A 75 -3.45 -3.48 0.63
C SER A 75 -2.74 -4.20 -0.52
N ILE A 76 -2.10 -5.32 -0.22
CA ILE A 76 -1.51 -6.18 -1.23
C ILE A 76 -2.60 -7.09 -1.79
N GLU A 77 -2.93 -6.91 -3.07
CA GLU A 77 -3.95 -7.70 -3.74
C GLU A 77 -3.54 -9.19 -3.78
N GLY A 78 -4.45 -10.07 -3.37
CA GLY A 78 -4.18 -11.52 -3.30
C GLY A 78 -3.47 -12.00 -2.03
N LEU A 79 -3.10 -11.12 -1.11
CA LEU A 79 -2.57 -11.45 0.21
C LEU A 79 -3.45 -10.80 1.30
N ASP A 80 -3.62 -11.52 2.40
CA ASP A 80 -4.30 -10.95 3.59
C ASP A 80 -3.31 -10.11 4.42
N ALA A 81 -2.68 -9.15 3.75
CA ALA A 81 -1.66 -8.30 4.32
C ALA A 81 -1.77 -6.87 3.79
N ASP A 82 -1.51 -5.94 4.66
CA ASP A 82 -1.46 -4.51 4.40
C ASP A 82 -0.02 -4.00 4.51
N VAL A 83 0.33 -3.05 3.67
CA VAL A 83 1.55 -2.25 3.81
C VAL A 83 1.14 -0.91 4.39
N ILE A 84 1.71 -0.57 5.54
CA ILE A 84 1.49 0.72 6.20
C ILE A 84 2.81 1.46 6.35
N GLU A 85 2.77 2.76 6.24
CA GLU A 85 3.88 3.64 6.53
C GLU A 85 3.50 4.54 7.69
N VAL A 86 4.30 4.50 8.76
CA VAL A 86 4.09 5.28 9.97
C VAL A 86 5.29 6.18 10.22
N GLU A 87 5.07 7.34 10.81
CA GLU A 87 6.13 8.25 11.26
C GLU A 87 6.33 8.12 12.76
N VAL A 88 7.58 8.01 13.18
CA VAL A 88 7.95 8.02 14.60
C VAL A 88 7.85 9.45 15.13
N LYS A 89 6.95 9.67 16.09
CA LYS A 89 6.71 10.97 16.71
C LYS A 89 7.37 11.05 18.09
N GLU A 90 7.51 12.27 18.60
CA GLU A 90 7.90 12.48 20.00
C GLU A 90 6.91 11.77 20.94
N GLY A 91 7.44 11.06 21.93
CA GLY A 91 6.65 10.27 22.87
C GLY A 91 6.25 8.88 22.38
N SER A 92 6.64 8.49 21.18
CA SER A 92 6.39 7.15 20.64
C SER A 92 7.00 6.05 21.51
N ASN A 93 6.25 4.97 21.75
CA ASN A 93 6.70 3.85 22.59
C ASN A 93 7.89 3.06 22.00
N VAL A 94 8.24 3.32 20.74
CA VAL A 94 9.37 2.66 20.07
C VAL A 94 10.69 3.41 20.27
N LEU A 95 10.66 4.63 20.79
CA LEU A 95 11.86 5.41 21.08
C LEU A 95 12.65 4.82 22.25
N ASP A 96 13.94 5.13 22.29
CA ASP A 96 14.87 4.80 23.38
C ASP A 96 15.09 3.29 23.61
N ASN A 97 14.44 2.43 22.82
CA ASN A 97 14.57 0.98 22.93
C ASN A 97 15.08 0.38 21.61
N LYS A 98 15.80 -0.72 21.71
CA LYS A 98 16.21 -1.49 20.52
C LYS A 98 15.02 -2.25 19.95
N LEU A 99 14.98 -2.43 18.64
CA LEU A 99 13.91 -3.15 17.95
C LEU A 99 13.63 -4.54 18.58
N LYS A 100 14.64 -5.26 19.00
CA LYS A 100 14.51 -6.57 19.68
C LYS A 100 13.83 -6.48 21.05
N GLU A 101 13.76 -5.30 21.66
CA GLU A 101 13.29 -5.05 23.03
C GLU A 101 11.87 -4.48 23.07
N ILE A 102 11.39 -3.89 21.96
CA ILE A 102 10.07 -3.24 21.90
C ILE A 102 8.89 -4.22 21.82
N GLY A 103 9.12 -5.54 21.75
CA GLY A 103 8.04 -6.52 21.67
C GLY A 103 7.18 -6.39 20.40
N PHE A 104 7.79 -6.14 19.25
CA PHE A 104 7.07 -5.94 17.99
C PHE A 104 6.10 -7.10 17.70
N PRO A 105 4.83 -6.83 17.30
CA PRO A 105 3.82 -7.86 17.07
C PRO A 105 4.22 -8.87 16.00
N LYS A 106 3.92 -10.15 16.27
CA LYS A 106 4.25 -11.26 15.34
C LYS A 106 3.47 -11.21 14.03
N ASP A 107 2.38 -10.45 13.98
CA ASP A 107 1.54 -10.27 12.80
C ASP A 107 2.06 -9.19 11.85
N GLY A 108 3.21 -8.59 12.15
CA GLY A 108 3.85 -7.58 11.31
C GLY A 108 5.34 -7.79 11.15
N ILE A 109 5.86 -7.24 10.07
CA ILE A 109 7.29 -7.19 9.75
C ILE A 109 7.65 -5.77 9.35
N ILE A 110 8.73 -5.23 9.92
CA ILE A 110 9.30 -3.97 9.46
C ILE A 110 10.11 -4.25 8.20
N GLY A 111 9.62 -3.70 7.07
CA GLY A 111 10.26 -3.85 5.77
C GLY A 111 11.42 -2.90 5.55
N GLY A 112 11.41 -1.74 6.22
CA GLY A 112 12.45 -0.73 6.10
C GLY A 112 12.15 0.52 6.90
N VAL A 113 13.15 1.37 7.04
CA VAL A 113 13.05 2.69 7.67
C VAL A 113 13.66 3.71 6.72
N LEU A 114 13.00 4.85 6.58
CA LEU A 114 13.54 6.00 5.85
C LEU A 114 13.89 7.09 6.86
N ARG A 115 15.17 7.34 7.06
CA ARG A 115 15.73 8.39 7.92
C ARG A 115 16.42 9.43 7.06
N ASN A 116 16.00 10.68 7.13
CA ASN A 116 16.59 11.77 6.34
C ASN A 116 16.71 11.46 4.83
N LYS A 117 15.70 10.76 4.26
CA LYS A 117 15.66 10.27 2.87
C LYS A 117 16.63 9.13 2.55
N GLU A 118 17.34 8.59 3.53
CA GLU A 118 18.20 7.42 3.39
C GLU A 118 17.46 6.15 3.80
N PRO A 119 17.39 5.13 2.94
CA PRO A 119 16.74 3.86 3.27
C PRO A 119 17.65 3.00 4.16
N LEU A 120 17.09 2.51 5.25
CA LEU A 120 17.77 1.65 6.22
C LEU A 120 16.98 0.34 6.37
N ILE A 121 17.70 -0.76 6.56
CA ILE A 121 17.11 -2.06 6.92
C ILE A 121 17.37 -2.27 8.42
N PRO A 122 16.33 -2.16 9.28
CA PRO A 122 16.51 -2.28 10.71
C PRO A 122 16.81 -3.73 11.11
N ARG A 123 17.75 -3.90 12.02
CA ARG A 123 18.07 -5.17 12.67
C ARG A 123 17.70 -5.09 14.14
N GLY A 124 17.80 -6.18 14.87
CA GLY A 124 17.40 -6.25 16.27
C GLY A 124 18.06 -5.22 17.21
N ASP A 125 19.20 -4.69 16.88
CA ASP A 125 19.94 -3.64 17.61
C ASP A 125 19.64 -2.21 17.14
N PHE A 126 18.74 -2.06 16.14
CA PHE A 126 18.31 -0.77 15.60
C PHE A 126 17.49 0.01 16.65
N THR A 127 17.73 1.32 16.74
CA THR A 127 16.95 2.28 17.53
C THR A 127 16.29 3.28 16.61
N PHE A 128 15.00 3.56 16.85
CA PHE A 128 14.25 4.55 16.10
C PHE A 128 14.55 5.95 16.58
N GLU A 129 14.45 6.92 15.68
CA GLU A 129 14.56 8.35 15.95
C GLU A 129 13.27 9.06 15.53
N VAL A 130 12.99 10.20 16.14
CA VAL A 130 11.85 11.05 15.76
C VAL A 130 12.01 11.48 14.30
N GLY A 131 10.93 11.35 13.53
CA GLY A 131 10.92 11.64 12.08
C GLY A 131 11.28 10.44 11.19
N ASP A 132 11.64 9.28 11.77
CA ASP A 132 11.79 8.05 11.00
C ASP A 132 10.45 7.68 10.35
N ARG A 133 10.48 7.37 9.07
CA ARG A 133 9.33 6.80 8.36
C ARG A 133 9.53 5.30 8.23
N VAL A 134 8.64 4.54 8.86
CA VAL A 134 8.77 3.08 9.00
C VAL A 134 7.77 2.39 8.08
N LEU A 135 8.27 1.58 7.16
CA LEU A 135 7.46 0.74 6.29
C LEU A 135 7.22 -0.61 6.95
N ILE A 136 5.97 -0.96 7.14
CA ILE A 136 5.56 -2.18 7.85
C ILE A 136 4.59 -2.97 6.98
N VAL A 137 4.83 -4.27 6.85
CA VAL A 137 3.88 -5.23 6.28
C VAL A 137 3.20 -5.93 7.44
N THR A 138 1.87 -5.92 7.50
CA THR A 138 1.10 -6.50 8.60
C THR A 138 -0.14 -7.21 8.12
N LYS A 139 -0.59 -8.23 8.85
CA LYS A 139 -1.94 -8.76 8.69
C LYS A 139 -2.96 -7.72 9.15
N LYS A 140 -4.19 -7.82 8.64
CA LYS A 140 -5.26 -6.86 8.97
C LYS A 140 -5.52 -6.75 10.46
N GLU A 141 -5.46 -7.89 11.18
CA GLU A 141 -5.68 -7.97 12.62
C GLU A 141 -4.59 -7.24 13.42
N GLY A 142 -3.33 -7.31 12.97
CA GLY A 142 -2.16 -6.72 13.65
C GLY A 142 -2.05 -5.21 13.52
N LYS A 143 -2.74 -4.60 12.55
CA LYS A 143 -2.60 -3.20 12.17
C LYS A 143 -2.77 -2.23 13.35
N LYS A 144 -3.87 -2.36 14.11
CA LYS A 144 -4.17 -1.45 15.22
C LYS A 144 -3.14 -1.51 16.35
N SER A 145 -2.64 -2.69 16.67
CA SER A 145 -1.62 -2.86 17.72
C SER A 145 -0.28 -2.26 17.28
N ILE A 146 0.06 -2.40 16.01
CA ILE A 146 1.27 -1.80 15.44
C ILE A 146 1.17 -0.28 15.42
N GLU A 147 0.06 0.29 14.92
CA GLU A 147 -0.15 1.74 14.92
C GLU A 147 -0.03 2.35 16.32
N ALA A 148 -0.54 1.64 17.34
CA ALA A 148 -0.49 2.11 18.72
C ALA A 148 0.94 2.15 19.31
N MET A 149 1.90 1.41 18.75
CA MET A 149 3.29 1.44 19.21
C MET A 149 4.04 2.68 18.75
N PHE A 150 3.62 3.27 17.64
CA PHE A 150 4.25 4.46 17.04
C PHE A 150 3.57 5.78 17.45
N LYS A 151 2.59 5.69 18.37
CA LYS A 151 1.93 6.85 18.99
C LYS A 151 2.71 7.40 20.16
#